data_afe9fd94e8e5dd79304b837ffb5812dd
#
_entry.id   afe9fd94e8e5dd79304b837ffb5812dd
#
_cell.length_a   1.000
_cell.length_b   1.000
_cell.length_c   1.000
_cell.angle_alpha   90.00
_cell.angle_beta   90.00
_cell.angle_gamma   90.00
#
_symmetry.space_group_name_H-M   'P 1'
#
loop_
_entity.id
_entity.type
_entity.pdbx_description
1 polymer ?
#
loop_
_entity_poly.entity_id
_entity_poly.type
_entity_poly.pdbx_seq_one_letter_code
_entity_poly.pdbx_strand_id
1 'polypeptide(L)'
;MLPENGRILCALVILFLIFSFAVASLPRNISTSSFQAGGSASLGKDVQEAKAKLQAGINTWDSELLKTARDLFINCLMKSKADNAYILYHIALADYRLIAFYLSSKMNDEAEKSLIEAQKYLEKCMALDPSFGEANALYGYLLGFEIALHPEKAMTLGPAGFNYFSKALAKEPENPRIHLLQGISLFYTPQEYGGGADKAMESLTKAVNLFEKEAIVDPFKPSWGKEEAYTYLAAAYKQKKNYEKAKELLKKALEVNPDFGLARKELSGLEKSS
;
A
#
# COMPACT_ATOMS: atom_id res chain seq x y z
N MET A 1 7.27 -27.80 17.55
CA MET A 1 8.45 -26.91 17.38
C MET A 1 8.47 -26.50 15.93
N LEU A 2 8.10 -25.26 15.63
CA LEU A 2 8.24 -24.71 14.27
C LEU A 2 9.74 -24.48 14.03
N PRO A 3 10.27 -24.75 12.83
CA PRO A 3 11.66 -24.49 12.51
C PRO A 3 11.96 -22.97 12.66
N GLU A 4 13.17 -22.64 13.08
CA GLU A 4 13.64 -21.25 13.33
C GLU A 4 13.36 -20.28 12.16
N ASN A 5 13.22 -20.81 10.95
CA ASN A 5 12.92 -20.05 9.73
C ASN A 5 11.55 -19.36 9.73
N GLY A 6 10.54 -19.90 10.44
CA GLY A 6 9.23 -19.25 10.56
C GLY A 6 9.25 -17.96 11.41
N ARG A 7 10.20 -17.89 12.36
CA ARG A 7 10.43 -16.69 13.18
C ARG A 7 11.12 -15.57 12.41
N ILE A 8 11.94 -15.91 11.43
CA ILE A 8 12.64 -14.96 10.56
C ILE A 8 11.66 -14.30 9.59
N LEU A 9 10.66 -15.06 9.08
CA LEU A 9 9.62 -14.52 8.20
C LEU A 9 8.78 -13.44 8.89
N CYS A 10 8.39 -13.66 10.15
CA CYS A 10 7.71 -12.65 10.97
C CYS A 10 8.63 -11.45 11.29
N ALA A 11 9.91 -11.71 11.59
CA ALA A 11 10.85 -10.65 11.96
C ALA A 11 11.15 -9.71 10.78
N LEU A 12 11.18 -10.19 9.54
CA LEU A 12 11.46 -9.37 8.36
C LEU A 12 10.28 -8.46 7.97
N VAL A 13 9.04 -8.93 8.08
CA VAL A 13 7.86 -8.09 7.87
C VAL A 13 7.74 -7.02 8.97
N ILE A 14 8.13 -7.36 10.21
CA ILE A 14 8.05 -6.46 11.36
C ILE A 14 9.25 -5.49 11.41
N LEU A 15 10.46 -5.92 11.00
CA LEU A 15 11.68 -5.12 11.16
C LEU A 15 11.68 -3.83 10.31
N PHE A 16 10.98 -3.80 9.18
CA PHE A 16 10.86 -2.59 8.36
C PHE A 16 9.76 -1.63 8.85
N LEU A 17 8.85 -2.12 9.71
CA LEU A 17 7.78 -1.34 10.32
C LEU A 17 8.17 -0.75 11.69
N ILE A 18 9.24 -1.26 12.35
CA ILE A 18 9.69 -0.77 13.67
C ILE A 18 10.66 0.40 13.49
N PHE A 19 10.14 1.55 13.11
CA PHE A 19 10.84 2.80 13.35
C PHE A 19 9.89 3.80 14.01
N SER A 20 10.04 3.94 15.31
CA SER A 20 9.33 4.90 16.14
C SER A 20 9.50 6.32 15.61
N PHE A 21 8.40 6.96 15.27
CA PHE A 21 8.33 8.40 15.07
C PHE A 21 8.17 9.09 16.43
N ALA A 22 9.08 9.99 16.75
CA ALA A 22 8.80 11.03 17.73
C ALA A 22 8.00 12.11 17.01
N VAL A 23 6.69 12.16 17.26
CA VAL A 23 5.79 13.17 16.73
C VAL A 23 5.89 14.42 17.57
N ALA A 24 6.42 15.50 16.97
CA ALA A 24 6.21 16.85 17.51
C ALA A 24 4.76 17.26 17.26
N SER A 25 4.01 17.51 18.34
CA SER A 25 2.60 17.94 18.29
C SER A 25 2.47 19.36 17.75
N LEU A 26 1.81 19.53 16.61
CA LEU A 26 1.32 20.83 16.13
C LEU A 26 -0.15 21.02 16.52
N PRO A 27 -0.59 22.26 16.83
CA PRO A 27 -1.95 22.52 17.34
C PRO A 27 -3.02 22.35 16.26
N ARG A 28 -4.09 21.65 16.63
CA ARG A 28 -5.28 21.42 15.79
C ARG A 28 -6.21 22.63 15.83
N ASN A 29 -6.49 23.22 14.66
CA ASN A 29 -7.71 23.97 14.43
C ASN A 29 -8.41 23.36 13.20
N ILE A 30 -9.43 22.56 13.43
CA ILE A 30 -10.30 22.03 12.38
C ILE A 30 -11.64 22.76 12.48
N SER A 31 -11.95 23.61 11.50
CA SER A 31 -13.28 24.18 11.32
C SER A 31 -14.17 23.18 10.58
N THR A 32 -15.29 22.83 11.18
CA THR A 32 -16.34 22.02 10.58
C THR A 32 -17.16 22.88 9.63
N SER A 33 -17.02 22.70 8.30
CA SER A 33 -17.92 23.30 7.32
C SER A 33 -19.01 22.31 6.90
N SER A 34 -20.26 22.78 6.91
CA SER A 34 -21.48 22.09 6.58
C SER A 34 -21.52 21.54 5.15
N PHE A 35 -21.99 20.30 5.00
CA PHE A 35 -22.04 19.55 3.77
C PHE A 35 -23.39 19.75 3.04
N GLN A 36 -23.39 20.19 1.77
CA GLN A 36 -24.56 20.21 0.90
C GLN A 36 -24.40 19.26 -0.28
N ALA A 37 -25.47 18.50 -0.58
CA ALA A 37 -25.52 17.44 -1.57
C ALA A 37 -25.73 17.96 -3.01
N GLY A 38 -24.90 17.54 -3.95
CA GLY A 38 -25.04 17.80 -5.40
C GLY A 38 -24.38 16.70 -6.23
N GLY A 39 -25.09 16.26 -7.29
CA GLY A 39 -24.90 15.10 -8.16
C GLY A 39 -23.50 14.54 -8.51
N SER A 40 -23.42 13.68 -9.51
CA SER A 40 -22.24 12.83 -9.83
C SER A 40 -20.90 13.58 -10.01
N ALA A 41 -20.90 14.84 -10.43
CA ALA A 41 -19.69 15.69 -10.44
C ALA A 41 -19.20 16.04 -9.02
N SER A 42 -20.10 16.06 -8.03
CA SER A 42 -19.77 16.23 -6.63
C SER A 42 -19.17 14.98 -6.02
N LEU A 43 -19.64 13.77 -6.38
CA LEU A 43 -19.08 12.52 -5.88
C LEU A 43 -17.61 12.32 -6.32
N GLY A 44 -17.27 12.68 -7.57
CA GLY A 44 -15.88 12.65 -8.04
C GLY A 44 -14.97 13.58 -7.25
N LYS A 45 -15.45 14.78 -6.84
CA LYS A 45 -14.71 15.70 -5.97
C LYS A 45 -14.53 15.12 -4.57
N ASP A 46 -15.58 14.50 -4.00
CA ASP A 46 -15.53 13.86 -2.69
C ASP A 46 -14.49 12.72 -2.68
N VAL A 47 -14.43 11.92 -3.74
CA VAL A 47 -13.41 10.87 -3.91
C VAL A 47 -12.00 11.46 -4.01
N GLN A 48 -11.81 12.55 -4.72
CA GLN A 48 -10.51 13.23 -4.79
C GLN A 48 -10.08 13.79 -3.43
N GLU A 49 -11.00 14.37 -2.65
CA GLU A 49 -10.73 14.82 -1.28
C GLU A 49 -10.30 13.65 -0.38
N ALA A 50 -11.01 12.52 -0.46
CA ALA A 50 -10.67 11.32 0.29
C ALA A 50 -9.28 10.78 -0.08
N LYS A 51 -8.93 10.76 -1.38
CA LYS A 51 -7.59 10.40 -1.86
C LYS A 51 -6.51 11.35 -1.35
N ALA A 52 -6.75 12.65 -1.38
CA ALA A 52 -5.81 13.64 -0.86
C ALA A 52 -5.59 13.45 0.64
N LYS A 53 -6.66 13.15 1.40
CA LYS A 53 -6.57 12.84 2.82
C LYS A 53 -5.78 11.56 3.09
N LEU A 54 -6.01 10.52 2.28
CA LEU A 54 -5.26 9.26 2.35
C LEU A 54 -3.77 9.50 2.10
N GLN A 55 -3.43 10.24 1.06
CA GLN A 55 -2.05 10.58 0.74
C GLN A 55 -1.38 11.38 1.85
N ALA A 56 -2.07 12.34 2.47
CA ALA A 56 -1.56 13.09 3.61
C ALA A 56 -1.25 12.16 4.80
N GLY A 57 -2.14 11.20 5.11
CA GLY A 57 -1.92 10.19 6.14
C GLY A 57 -0.72 9.27 5.85
N ILE A 58 -0.52 8.89 4.59
CA ILE A 58 0.64 8.11 4.15
C ILE A 58 1.93 8.93 4.29
N ASN A 59 1.91 10.20 3.87
CA ASN A 59 3.08 11.07 3.91
C ASN A 59 3.60 11.30 5.33
N THR A 60 2.68 11.47 6.28
CA THR A 60 3.00 11.79 7.68
C THR A 60 2.94 10.59 8.61
N TRP A 61 2.53 9.42 8.10
CA TRP A 61 2.29 8.21 8.89
C TRP A 61 1.34 8.46 10.06
N ASP A 62 0.20 9.12 9.78
CA ASP A 62 -0.80 9.54 10.76
C ASP A 62 -2.08 8.70 10.63
N SER A 63 -2.37 7.87 11.64
CA SER A 63 -3.54 6.98 11.64
C SER A 63 -4.87 7.72 11.66
N GLU A 64 -4.94 8.91 12.25
CA GLU A 64 -6.19 9.68 12.28
C GLU A 64 -6.53 10.23 10.89
N LEU A 65 -5.52 10.64 10.12
CA LEU A 65 -5.72 11.01 8.72
C LEU A 65 -6.13 9.80 7.87
N LEU A 66 -5.53 8.63 8.11
CA LEU A 66 -5.89 7.39 7.41
C LEU A 66 -7.33 6.97 7.71
N LYS A 67 -7.77 7.02 8.99
CA LYS A 67 -9.16 6.76 9.41
C LYS A 67 -10.12 7.77 8.78
N THR A 68 -9.77 9.05 8.82
CA THR A 68 -10.57 10.10 8.18
C THR A 68 -10.76 9.84 6.69
N ALA A 69 -9.70 9.45 5.98
CA ALA A 69 -9.78 9.09 4.56
C ALA A 69 -10.72 7.89 4.32
N ARG A 70 -10.60 6.85 5.14
CA ARG A 70 -11.48 5.68 5.10
C ARG A 70 -12.94 6.07 5.26
N ASP A 71 -13.25 6.90 6.26
CA ASP A 71 -14.61 7.37 6.53
C ASP A 71 -15.16 8.22 5.39
N LEU A 72 -14.32 9.06 4.75
CA LEU A 72 -14.69 9.81 3.57
C LEU A 72 -15.03 8.88 2.39
N PHE A 73 -14.27 7.81 2.15
CA PHE A 73 -14.61 6.81 1.11
C PHE A 73 -15.90 6.06 1.44
N ILE A 74 -16.17 5.71 2.70
CA ILE A 74 -17.46 5.12 3.13
C ILE A 74 -18.60 6.09 2.84
N ASN A 75 -18.44 7.37 3.16
CA ASN A 75 -19.42 8.40 2.84
C ASN A 75 -19.64 8.53 1.33
N CYS A 76 -18.58 8.41 0.51
CA CYS A 76 -18.71 8.36 -0.95
C CYS A 76 -19.55 7.15 -1.41
N LEU A 77 -19.32 5.98 -0.81
CA LEU A 77 -20.08 4.77 -1.12
C LEU A 77 -21.56 4.93 -0.75
N MET A 78 -21.86 5.51 0.41
CA MET A 78 -23.27 5.78 0.83
C MET A 78 -23.98 6.80 -0.08
N LYS A 79 -23.25 7.76 -0.66
CA LYS A 79 -23.79 8.74 -1.62
C LYS A 79 -23.93 8.16 -3.02
N SER A 80 -23.22 7.10 -3.35
CA SER A 80 -23.32 6.44 -4.64
C SER A 80 -24.70 5.79 -4.80
N LYS A 81 -25.31 5.94 -5.97
CA LYS A 81 -26.63 5.33 -6.25
C LYS A 81 -26.57 3.81 -6.39
N ALA A 82 -25.37 3.28 -6.60
CA ALA A 82 -25.08 1.85 -6.69
C ALA A 82 -23.68 1.59 -6.13
N ASP A 83 -23.37 0.35 -5.79
CA ASP A 83 -22.01 -0.04 -5.43
C ASP A 83 -21.04 0.32 -6.56
N ASN A 84 -19.87 0.84 -6.18
CA ASN A 84 -18.82 1.27 -7.11
C ASN A 84 -17.53 0.55 -6.76
N ALA A 85 -17.01 -0.26 -7.69
CA ALA A 85 -15.81 -1.07 -7.47
C ALA A 85 -14.59 -0.23 -7.07
N TYR A 86 -14.40 0.96 -7.65
CA TYR A 86 -13.29 1.84 -7.29
C TYR A 86 -13.42 2.39 -5.87
N ILE A 87 -14.63 2.75 -5.43
CA ILE A 87 -14.84 3.24 -4.06
C ILE A 87 -14.60 2.11 -3.06
N LEU A 88 -15.11 0.90 -3.31
CA LEU A 88 -14.86 -0.29 -2.50
C LEU A 88 -13.36 -0.58 -2.40
N TYR A 89 -12.64 -0.50 -3.53
CA TYR A 89 -11.19 -0.64 -3.57
C TYR A 89 -10.49 0.43 -2.71
N HIS A 90 -10.90 1.70 -2.78
CA HIS A 90 -10.28 2.77 -1.99
C HIS A 90 -10.52 2.62 -0.49
N ILE A 91 -11.67 2.07 -0.07
CA ILE A 91 -11.91 1.73 1.34
C ILE A 91 -10.90 0.67 1.78
N ALA A 92 -10.75 -0.41 1.01
CA ALA A 92 -9.78 -1.46 1.30
C ALA A 92 -8.33 -0.96 1.26
N LEU A 93 -8.01 -0.02 0.36
CA LEU A 93 -6.69 0.63 0.31
C LEU A 93 -6.41 1.44 1.58
N ALA A 94 -7.40 2.16 2.11
CA ALA A 94 -7.26 2.88 3.38
C ALA A 94 -7.07 1.91 4.56
N ASP A 95 -7.83 0.82 4.60
CA ASP A 95 -7.65 -0.25 5.60
C ASP A 95 -6.26 -0.89 5.48
N TYR A 96 -5.75 -1.16 4.27
CA TYR A 96 -4.37 -1.63 4.06
C TYR A 96 -3.33 -0.69 4.72
N ARG A 97 -3.49 0.62 4.57
CA ARG A 97 -2.57 1.60 5.21
C ARG A 97 -2.68 1.57 6.73
N LEU A 98 -3.89 1.40 7.25
CA LEU A 98 -4.13 1.23 8.69
C LEU A 98 -3.51 -0.06 9.23
N ILE A 99 -3.63 -1.19 8.50
CA ILE A 99 -2.97 -2.46 8.87
C ILE A 99 -1.47 -2.24 9.02
N ALA A 100 -0.81 -1.63 8.02
CA ALA A 100 0.61 -1.36 8.06
C ALA A 100 0.99 -0.45 9.25
N PHE A 101 0.19 0.57 9.55
CA PHE A 101 0.37 1.44 10.71
C PHE A 101 0.24 0.66 12.03
N TYR A 102 -0.82 -0.12 12.19
CA TYR A 102 -1.10 -0.87 13.42
C TYR A 102 -0.03 -1.93 13.70
N LEU A 103 0.40 -2.68 12.68
CA LEU A 103 1.49 -3.65 12.83
C LEU A 103 2.80 -2.97 13.25
N SER A 104 3.13 -1.80 12.66
CA SER A 104 4.33 -1.04 13.05
C SER A 104 4.24 -0.53 14.51
N SER A 105 3.03 -0.32 15.01
CA SER A 105 2.74 0.13 16.36
C SER A 105 2.46 -1.02 17.33
N LYS A 106 2.59 -2.28 16.90
CA LYS A 106 2.30 -3.51 17.68
C LYS A 106 0.84 -3.60 18.16
N MET A 107 -0.07 -3.02 17.42
CA MET A 107 -1.52 -3.03 17.66
C MET A 107 -2.17 -4.14 16.81
N ASN A 108 -1.89 -5.41 17.17
CA ASN A 108 -2.26 -6.55 16.33
C ASN A 108 -3.77 -6.74 16.19
N ASP A 109 -4.55 -6.49 17.27
CA ASP A 109 -6.00 -6.62 17.24
C ASP A 109 -6.66 -5.62 16.27
N GLU A 110 -6.15 -4.39 16.23
CA GLU A 110 -6.61 -3.36 15.30
C GLU A 110 -6.17 -3.68 13.87
N ALA A 111 -4.96 -4.22 13.69
CA ALA A 111 -4.49 -4.68 12.40
C ALA A 111 -5.37 -5.80 11.85
N GLU A 112 -5.73 -6.78 12.68
CA GLU A 112 -6.59 -7.90 12.29
C GLU A 112 -8.00 -7.44 11.90
N LYS A 113 -8.61 -6.53 12.68
CA LYS A 113 -9.90 -5.95 12.33
C LYS A 113 -9.87 -5.24 10.99
N SER A 114 -8.85 -4.42 10.75
CA SER A 114 -8.68 -3.71 9.49
C SER A 114 -8.42 -4.68 8.33
N LEU A 115 -7.70 -5.78 8.56
CA LEU A 115 -7.44 -6.82 7.56
C LEU A 115 -8.75 -7.50 7.11
N ILE A 116 -9.59 -7.90 8.07
CA ILE A 116 -10.88 -8.53 7.78
C ILE A 116 -11.78 -7.59 6.97
N GLU A 117 -11.85 -6.31 7.33
CA GLU A 117 -12.65 -5.33 6.60
C GLU A 117 -12.08 -5.08 5.19
N ALA A 118 -10.76 -4.94 5.05
CA ALA A 118 -10.12 -4.77 3.73
C ALA A 118 -10.41 -5.95 2.80
N GLN A 119 -10.27 -7.19 3.28
CA GLN A 119 -10.57 -8.40 2.52
C GLN A 119 -12.05 -8.42 2.08
N LYS A 120 -12.98 -8.12 2.97
CA LYS A 120 -14.41 -8.06 2.68
C LYS A 120 -14.76 -7.03 1.60
N TYR A 121 -14.15 -5.82 1.63
CA TYR A 121 -14.37 -4.80 0.61
C TYR A 121 -13.76 -5.22 -0.73
N LEU A 122 -12.59 -5.87 -0.74
CA LEU A 122 -11.99 -6.38 -1.98
C LEU A 122 -12.78 -7.54 -2.58
N GLU A 123 -13.35 -8.44 -1.78
CA GLU A 123 -14.23 -9.50 -2.25
C GLU A 123 -15.46 -8.92 -2.95
N LYS A 124 -16.11 -7.91 -2.36
CA LYS A 124 -17.21 -7.20 -2.99
C LYS A 124 -16.77 -6.49 -4.28
N CYS A 125 -15.60 -5.85 -4.26
CA CYS A 125 -15.01 -5.18 -5.41
C CYS A 125 -14.81 -6.17 -6.58
N MET A 126 -14.19 -7.33 -6.32
CA MET A 126 -13.92 -8.37 -7.30
C MET A 126 -15.21 -9.05 -7.81
N ALA A 127 -16.25 -9.14 -6.98
CA ALA A 127 -17.56 -9.66 -7.39
C ALA A 127 -18.29 -8.66 -8.30
N LEU A 128 -18.17 -7.36 -8.04
CA LEU A 128 -18.79 -6.30 -8.82
C LEU A 128 -18.08 -6.07 -10.16
N ASP A 129 -16.75 -6.08 -10.16
CA ASP A 129 -15.91 -5.97 -11.36
C ASP A 129 -14.86 -7.09 -11.38
N PRO A 130 -15.18 -8.24 -11.97
CA PRO A 130 -14.23 -9.35 -12.09
C PRO A 130 -13.00 -9.04 -12.96
N SER A 131 -13.02 -7.98 -13.77
CA SER A 131 -11.89 -7.56 -14.60
C SER A 131 -10.88 -6.70 -13.86
N PHE A 132 -11.24 -6.14 -12.70
CA PHE A 132 -10.37 -5.26 -11.92
C PHE A 132 -9.21 -6.06 -11.28
N GLY A 133 -8.10 -6.14 -12.03
CA GLY A 133 -6.90 -6.90 -11.65
C GLY A 133 -6.22 -6.35 -10.40
N GLU A 134 -6.20 -5.03 -10.24
CA GLU A 134 -5.56 -4.37 -9.09
C GLU A 134 -6.20 -4.77 -7.75
N ALA A 135 -7.52 -5.03 -7.71
CA ALA A 135 -8.19 -5.55 -6.51
C ALA A 135 -7.68 -6.96 -6.14
N ASN A 136 -7.44 -7.81 -7.15
CA ASN A 136 -6.82 -9.13 -6.90
C ASN A 136 -5.40 -8.99 -6.36
N ALA A 137 -4.59 -8.06 -6.90
CA ALA A 137 -3.23 -7.83 -6.42
C ALA A 137 -3.19 -7.34 -4.98
N LEU A 138 -4.07 -6.41 -4.62
CA LEU A 138 -4.16 -5.91 -3.25
C LEU A 138 -4.61 -7.02 -2.29
N TYR A 139 -5.58 -7.85 -2.68
CA TYR A 139 -5.99 -8.99 -1.86
C TYR A 139 -4.82 -9.98 -1.64
N GLY A 140 -4.11 -10.34 -2.72
CA GLY A 140 -2.93 -11.20 -2.63
C GLY A 140 -1.85 -10.62 -1.72
N TYR A 141 -1.65 -9.30 -1.74
CA TYR A 141 -0.71 -8.62 -0.87
C TYR A 141 -1.15 -8.64 0.60
N LEU A 142 -2.46 -8.49 0.88
CA LEU A 142 -3.02 -8.58 2.23
C LEU A 142 -2.82 -9.96 2.89
N LEU A 143 -2.74 -11.03 2.10
CA LEU A 143 -2.41 -12.37 2.65
C LEU A 143 -1.01 -12.39 3.29
N GLY A 144 -0.08 -11.54 2.85
CA GLY A 144 1.21 -11.34 3.51
C GLY A 144 1.08 -10.76 4.92
N PHE A 145 0.16 -9.83 5.13
CA PHE A 145 -0.14 -9.31 6.47
C PHE A 145 -0.85 -10.36 7.35
N GLU A 146 -1.73 -11.17 6.76
CA GLU A 146 -2.34 -12.28 7.47
C GLU A 146 -1.29 -13.30 7.94
N ILE A 147 -0.28 -13.60 7.11
CA ILE A 147 0.86 -14.43 7.52
C ILE A 147 1.66 -13.77 8.65
N ALA A 148 1.81 -12.44 8.63
CA ALA A 148 2.51 -11.74 9.70
C ALA A 148 1.79 -11.83 11.05
N LEU A 149 0.45 -11.81 11.05
CA LEU A 149 -0.40 -12.01 12.23
C LEU A 149 -0.50 -13.48 12.64
N HIS A 150 -0.54 -14.39 11.65
CA HIS A 150 -0.77 -15.82 11.81
C HIS A 150 0.28 -16.64 11.03
N PRO A 151 1.53 -16.73 11.55
CA PRO A 151 2.63 -17.39 10.84
C PRO A 151 2.39 -18.87 10.50
N GLU A 152 1.55 -19.54 11.28
CA GLU A 152 1.14 -20.93 11.05
C GLU A 152 0.40 -21.13 9.72
N LYS A 153 -0.20 -20.07 9.17
CA LYS A 153 -0.92 -20.10 7.89
C LYS A 153 0.00 -19.93 6.66
N ALA A 154 1.30 -19.67 6.85
CA ALA A 154 2.21 -19.29 5.76
C ALA A 154 2.25 -20.30 4.60
N MET A 155 2.22 -21.60 4.91
CA MET A 155 2.26 -22.68 3.91
C MET A 155 1.02 -22.71 3.00
N THR A 156 -0.11 -22.18 3.45
CA THR A 156 -1.36 -22.10 2.69
C THR A 156 -1.51 -20.74 2.02
N LEU A 157 -1.28 -19.67 2.75
CA LEU A 157 -1.53 -18.31 2.27
C LEU A 157 -0.44 -17.81 1.31
N GLY A 158 0.81 -18.26 1.45
CA GLY A 158 1.88 -17.89 0.53
C GLY A 158 1.58 -18.26 -0.94
N PRO A 159 1.31 -19.53 -1.25
CA PRO A 159 0.89 -19.94 -2.59
C PRO A 159 -0.41 -19.27 -3.06
N ALA A 160 -1.37 -19.02 -2.15
CA ALA A 160 -2.60 -18.31 -2.48
C ALA A 160 -2.31 -16.86 -2.90
N GLY A 161 -1.43 -16.15 -2.22
CA GLY A 161 -1.00 -14.79 -2.58
C GLY A 161 -0.40 -14.74 -3.98
N PHE A 162 0.51 -15.65 -4.32
CA PHE A 162 1.08 -15.76 -5.68
C PHE A 162 0.00 -16.03 -6.74
N ASN A 163 -1.00 -16.86 -6.44
CA ASN A 163 -2.11 -17.09 -7.36
C ASN A 163 -2.95 -15.82 -7.61
N TYR A 164 -3.19 -15.01 -6.58
CA TYR A 164 -3.87 -13.71 -6.73
C TYR A 164 -3.07 -12.75 -7.61
N PHE A 165 -1.75 -12.66 -7.47
CA PHE A 165 -0.91 -11.87 -8.39
C PHE A 165 -0.96 -12.40 -9.83
N SER A 166 -0.94 -13.71 -10.02
CA SER A 166 -1.08 -14.32 -11.35
C SER A 166 -2.42 -13.95 -12.01
N LYS A 167 -3.52 -14.01 -11.25
CA LYS A 167 -4.85 -13.58 -11.72
C LYS A 167 -4.89 -12.07 -12.04
N ALA A 168 -4.25 -11.26 -11.23
CA ALA A 168 -4.16 -9.82 -11.43
C ALA A 168 -3.42 -9.48 -12.73
N LEU A 169 -2.26 -10.07 -12.95
CA LEU A 169 -1.44 -9.88 -14.16
C LEU A 169 -2.13 -10.40 -15.43
N ALA A 170 -2.91 -11.49 -15.34
CA ALA A 170 -3.68 -11.98 -16.48
C ALA A 170 -4.78 -11.00 -16.92
N LYS A 171 -5.30 -10.18 -15.99
CA LYS A 171 -6.35 -9.19 -16.27
C LYS A 171 -5.78 -7.85 -16.71
N GLU A 172 -4.77 -7.34 -16.02
CA GLU A 172 -4.20 -6.01 -16.22
C GLU A 172 -2.66 -6.06 -16.22
N PRO A 173 -2.01 -6.65 -17.25
CA PRO A 173 -0.56 -6.89 -17.28
C PRO A 173 0.30 -5.60 -17.29
N GLU A 174 -0.30 -4.48 -17.67
CA GLU A 174 0.35 -3.16 -17.74
C GLU A 174 -0.09 -2.21 -16.61
N ASN A 175 -0.77 -2.71 -15.56
CA ASN A 175 -1.12 -1.91 -14.40
C ASN A 175 0.10 -1.79 -13.47
N PRO A 176 0.65 -0.58 -13.23
CA PRO A 176 1.87 -0.40 -12.44
C PRO A 176 1.70 -0.84 -10.98
N ARG A 177 0.50 -0.72 -10.40
CA ARG A 177 0.24 -1.06 -8.99
C ARG A 177 0.27 -2.56 -8.75
N ILE A 178 -0.11 -3.38 -9.75
CA ILE A 178 0.02 -4.84 -9.66
C ILE A 178 1.50 -5.22 -9.54
N HIS A 179 2.36 -4.66 -10.39
CA HIS A 179 3.80 -4.89 -10.34
C HIS A 179 4.44 -4.31 -9.08
N LEU A 180 3.96 -3.17 -8.57
CA LEU A 180 4.40 -2.60 -7.30
C LEU A 180 4.10 -3.55 -6.14
N LEU A 181 2.83 -3.95 -5.97
CA LEU A 181 2.40 -4.83 -4.87
C LEU A 181 3.11 -6.19 -4.94
N GLN A 182 3.25 -6.76 -6.15
CA GLN A 182 4.01 -7.99 -6.35
C GLN A 182 5.48 -7.82 -5.98
N GLY A 183 6.10 -6.71 -6.41
CA GLY A 183 7.50 -6.43 -6.11
C GLY A 183 7.74 -6.25 -4.61
N ILE A 184 6.85 -5.56 -3.89
CA ILE A 184 6.92 -5.43 -2.43
C ILE A 184 6.75 -6.79 -1.76
N SER A 185 5.78 -7.59 -2.20
CA SER A 185 5.58 -8.95 -1.69
C SER A 185 6.84 -9.82 -1.87
N LEU A 186 7.44 -9.81 -3.06
CA LEU A 186 8.67 -10.54 -3.36
C LEU A 186 9.86 -10.05 -2.54
N PHE A 187 9.95 -8.75 -2.26
CA PHE A 187 11.02 -8.15 -1.45
C PHE A 187 11.02 -8.70 -0.01
N TYR A 188 9.84 -8.91 0.57
CA TYR A 188 9.70 -9.45 1.93
C TYR A 188 9.61 -10.97 1.98
N THR A 189 9.39 -11.65 0.85
CA THR A 189 9.39 -13.11 0.80
C THR A 189 10.83 -13.62 0.72
N PRO A 190 11.26 -14.56 1.60
CA PRO A 190 12.57 -15.16 1.51
C PRO A 190 12.81 -15.89 0.18
N GLN A 191 14.07 -15.97 -0.23
CA GLN A 191 14.47 -16.55 -1.51
C GLN A 191 14.07 -18.03 -1.63
N GLU A 192 14.16 -18.79 -0.55
CA GLU A 192 13.74 -20.20 -0.46
C GLU A 192 12.25 -20.41 -0.69
N TYR A 193 11.42 -19.36 -0.49
CA TYR A 193 9.99 -19.36 -0.78
C TYR A 193 9.64 -18.61 -2.07
N GLY A 194 10.62 -18.41 -2.92
CA GLY A 194 10.40 -17.85 -4.26
C GLY A 194 10.47 -16.32 -4.35
N GLY A 195 10.82 -15.61 -3.26
CA GLY A 195 11.02 -14.17 -3.23
C GLY A 195 12.48 -13.74 -3.43
N GLY A 196 12.86 -12.63 -2.77
CA GLY A 196 14.20 -12.08 -2.73
C GLY A 196 14.38 -10.82 -3.58
N ALA A 197 15.47 -10.09 -3.30
CA ALA A 197 15.73 -8.77 -3.88
C ALA A 197 15.77 -8.77 -5.41
N ASP A 198 16.33 -9.80 -6.05
CA ASP A 198 16.47 -9.83 -7.51
C ASP A 198 15.11 -9.89 -8.20
N LYS A 199 14.20 -10.77 -7.75
CA LYS A 199 12.83 -10.85 -8.26
C LYS A 199 12.01 -9.61 -7.93
N ALA A 200 12.19 -9.05 -6.73
CA ALA A 200 11.57 -7.79 -6.35
C ALA A 200 12.00 -6.66 -7.29
N MET A 201 13.29 -6.54 -7.60
CA MET A 201 13.82 -5.53 -8.52
C MET A 201 13.23 -5.65 -9.93
N GLU A 202 13.02 -6.85 -10.44
CA GLU A 202 12.38 -7.07 -11.74
C GLU A 202 10.96 -6.48 -11.77
N SER A 203 10.11 -6.86 -10.80
CA SER A 203 8.73 -6.36 -10.71
C SER A 203 8.68 -4.86 -10.43
N LEU A 204 9.51 -4.35 -9.51
CA LEU A 204 9.55 -2.92 -9.16
C LEU A 204 10.07 -2.05 -10.32
N THR A 205 11.04 -2.53 -11.10
CA THR A 205 11.51 -1.82 -12.30
C THR A 205 10.39 -1.73 -13.33
N LYS A 206 9.62 -2.81 -13.53
CA LYS A 206 8.46 -2.77 -14.41
C LYS A 206 7.40 -1.80 -13.89
N ALA A 207 7.13 -1.79 -12.58
CA ALA A 207 6.21 -0.83 -11.96
C ALA A 207 6.62 0.62 -12.24
N VAL A 208 7.89 0.98 -11.98
CA VAL A 208 8.43 2.33 -12.25
C VAL A 208 8.25 2.71 -13.73
N ASN A 209 8.63 1.84 -14.66
CA ASN A 209 8.53 2.10 -16.09
C ASN A 209 7.08 2.30 -16.56
N LEU A 210 6.13 1.62 -15.93
CA LEU A 210 4.69 1.77 -16.22
C LEU A 210 4.14 3.04 -15.61
N PHE A 211 4.52 3.38 -14.37
CA PHE A 211 4.14 4.66 -13.73
C PHE A 211 4.62 5.89 -14.51
N GLU A 212 5.78 5.81 -15.18
CA GLU A 212 6.27 6.91 -16.01
C GLU A 212 5.38 7.20 -17.23
N LYS A 213 4.59 6.22 -17.66
CA LYS A 213 3.69 6.31 -18.83
C LYS A 213 2.23 6.50 -18.41
N GLU A 214 1.94 6.38 -17.11
CA GLU A 214 0.57 6.40 -16.63
C GLU A 214 -0.02 7.80 -16.69
N ALA A 215 -1.24 7.92 -17.26
CA ALA A 215 -2.06 9.11 -17.23
C ALA A 215 -3.45 8.75 -16.70
N ILE A 216 -3.82 9.30 -15.54
CA ILE A 216 -5.11 9.05 -14.89
C ILE A 216 -5.95 10.31 -14.99
N VAL A 217 -7.07 10.23 -15.70
CA VAL A 217 -8.05 11.32 -15.86
C VAL A 217 -9.30 11.08 -15.02
N ASP A 218 -9.70 9.82 -14.86
CA ASP A 218 -10.89 9.43 -14.08
C ASP A 218 -10.64 9.63 -12.57
N PRO A 219 -11.43 10.49 -11.88
CA PRO A 219 -11.27 10.75 -10.46
C PRO A 219 -11.48 9.51 -9.57
N PHE A 220 -12.21 8.50 -10.05
CA PHE A 220 -12.48 7.27 -9.30
C PHE A 220 -11.31 6.29 -9.36
N LYS A 221 -10.54 6.27 -10.46
CA LYS A 221 -9.44 5.31 -10.63
C LYS A 221 -8.33 5.51 -9.59
N PRO A 222 -7.68 4.44 -9.13
CA PRO A 222 -6.51 4.53 -8.25
C PRO A 222 -5.40 5.38 -8.87
N SER A 223 -4.76 6.24 -8.05
CA SER A 223 -3.72 7.18 -8.49
C SER A 223 -2.57 7.28 -7.48
N TRP A 224 -2.19 6.17 -6.87
CA TRP A 224 -1.19 6.07 -5.82
C TRP A 224 -0.01 5.19 -6.27
N GLY A 225 1.12 5.25 -5.58
CA GLY A 225 2.14 4.22 -5.63
C GLY A 225 3.39 4.55 -6.44
N LYS A 226 3.42 5.65 -7.22
CA LYS A 226 4.59 6.00 -8.03
C LYS A 226 5.82 6.27 -7.16
N GLU A 227 5.70 7.10 -6.14
CA GLU A 227 6.75 7.37 -5.16
C GLU A 227 7.15 6.13 -4.36
N GLU A 228 6.18 5.25 -4.08
CA GLU A 228 6.44 3.98 -3.41
C GLU A 228 7.25 3.04 -4.28
N ALA A 229 6.95 2.95 -5.58
CA ALA A 229 7.70 2.11 -6.52
C ALA A 229 9.19 2.50 -6.57
N TYR A 230 9.50 3.79 -6.63
CA TYR A 230 10.87 4.28 -6.53
C TYR A 230 11.50 3.94 -5.19
N THR A 231 10.77 4.10 -4.08
CA THR A 231 11.28 3.88 -2.74
C THR A 231 11.58 2.41 -2.47
N TYR A 232 10.69 1.49 -2.89
CA TYR A 232 10.93 0.06 -2.72
C TYR A 232 12.00 -0.47 -3.68
N LEU A 233 12.09 0.07 -4.89
CA LEU A 233 13.21 -0.24 -5.79
C LEU A 233 14.54 0.23 -5.19
N ALA A 234 14.58 1.40 -4.56
CA ALA A 234 15.74 1.88 -3.83
C ALA A 234 16.11 0.95 -2.67
N ALA A 235 15.12 0.45 -1.91
CA ALA A 235 15.35 -0.51 -0.83
C ALA A 235 15.97 -1.81 -1.35
N ALA A 236 15.54 -2.32 -2.51
CA ALA A 236 16.13 -3.48 -3.14
C ALA A 236 17.58 -3.25 -3.57
N TYR A 237 17.88 -2.09 -4.16
CA TYR A 237 19.28 -1.70 -4.47
C TYR A 237 20.14 -1.53 -3.22
N LYS A 238 19.59 -0.97 -2.14
CA LYS A 238 20.28 -0.86 -0.84
C LYS A 238 20.63 -2.25 -0.28
N GLN A 239 19.72 -3.23 -0.38
CA GLN A 239 19.98 -4.61 0.01
C GLN A 239 21.13 -5.25 -0.81
N LYS A 240 21.26 -4.88 -2.08
CA LYS A 240 22.36 -5.26 -2.97
C LYS A 240 23.62 -4.41 -2.76
N LYS A 241 23.65 -3.54 -1.75
CA LYS A 241 24.73 -2.59 -1.43
C LYS A 241 25.05 -1.57 -2.54
N ASN A 242 24.12 -1.34 -3.47
CA ASN A 242 24.25 -0.29 -4.48
C ASN A 242 23.60 1.01 -3.95
N TYR A 243 24.32 1.65 -3.04
CA TYR A 243 23.82 2.83 -2.31
C TYR A 243 23.64 4.06 -3.22
N GLU A 244 24.47 4.23 -4.24
CA GLU A 244 24.33 5.37 -5.16
C GLU A 244 23.04 5.27 -5.97
N LYS A 245 22.72 4.08 -6.51
CA LYS A 245 21.47 3.88 -7.22
C LYS A 245 20.25 4.01 -6.28
N ALA A 246 20.38 3.54 -5.03
CA ALA A 246 19.35 3.73 -4.03
C ALA A 246 19.08 5.22 -3.76
N LYS A 247 20.13 6.05 -3.58
CA LYS A 247 19.99 7.50 -3.38
C LYS A 247 19.33 8.19 -4.59
N GLU A 248 19.74 7.82 -5.83
CA GLU A 248 19.12 8.36 -7.05
C GLU A 248 17.60 8.10 -7.06
N LEU A 249 17.20 6.87 -6.79
CA LEU A 249 15.79 6.47 -6.81
C LEU A 249 14.97 7.14 -5.69
N LEU A 250 15.54 7.32 -4.50
CA LEU A 250 14.88 8.05 -3.42
C LEU A 250 14.70 9.53 -3.76
N LYS A 251 15.65 10.17 -4.45
CA LYS A 251 15.47 11.53 -4.97
C LYS A 251 14.33 11.59 -5.98
N LYS A 252 14.23 10.61 -6.90
CA LYS A 252 13.08 10.52 -7.83
C LYS A 252 11.75 10.34 -7.11
N ALA A 253 11.69 9.53 -6.03
CA ALA A 253 10.50 9.41 -5.20
C ALA A 253 10.07 10.77 -4.63
N LEU A 254 11.04 11.59 -4.19
CA LEU A 254 10.79 12.92 -3.64
C LEU A 254 10.51 13.98 -4.70
N GLU A 255 10.93 13.79 -5.95
CA GLU A 255 10.49 14.61 -7.08
C GLU A 255 9.00 14.38 -7.38
N VAL A 256 8.52 13.11 -7.26
CA VAL A 256 7.10 12.76 -7.42
C VAL A 256 6.27 13.29 -6.26
N ASN A 257 6.71 13.04 -5.03
CA ASN A 257 6.04 13.45 -3.81
C ASN A 257 7.05 13.97 -2.78
N PRO A 258 7.27 15.30 -2.74
CA PRO A 258 8.23 15.91 -1.81
C PRO A 258 7.93 15.62 -0.34
N ASP A 259 6.66 15.34 0.01
CA ASP A 259 6.22 15.10 1.38
C ASP A 259 6.24 13.62 1.79
N PHE A 260 6.69 12.72 0.93
CA PHE A 260 6.71 11.29 1.23
C PHE A 260 7.73 10.95 2.32
N GLY A 261 7.25 10.80 3.56
CA GLY A 261 8.09 10.64 4.76
C GLY A 261 9.02 9.42 4.70
N LEU A 262 8.58 8.31 4.10
CA LEU A 262 9.42 7.11 3.98
C LEU A 262 10.66 7.37 3.13
N ALA A 263 10.51 7.99 1.96
CA ALA A 263 11.64 8.29 1.08
C ALA A 263 12.63 9.29 1.71
N ARG A 264 12.11 10.34 2.38
CA ARG A 264 12.95 11.31 3.13
C ARG A 264 13.81 10.62 4.18
N LYS A 265 13.22 9.71 4.94
CA LYS A 265 13.90 8.98 6.00
C LYS A 265 14.98 8.05 5.45
N GLU A 266 14.65 7.26 4.42
CA GLU A 266 15.60 6.34 3.80
C GLU A 266 16.80 7.10 3.18
N LEU A 267 16.54 8.23 2.50
CA LEU A 267 17.60 9.06 1.92
C LEU A 267 18.52 9.63 3.00
N SER A 268 17.94 10.24 4.05
CA SER A 268 18.71 10.78 5.18
C SER A 268 19.54 9.69 5.88
N GLY A 269 19.02 8.47 5.98
CA GLY A 269 19.77 7.33 6.53
C GLY A 269 21.00 6.96 5.69
N LEU A 270 20.89 6.98 4.35
CA LEU A 270 22.00 6.70 3.45
C LEU A 270 23.06 7.82 3.41
N GLU A 271 22.65 9.07 3.57
CA GLU A 271 23.56 10.22 3.59
C GLU A 271 24.40 10.29 4.86
N LYS A 272 23.86 9.82 5.98
CA LYS A 272 24.59 9.76 7.27
C LYS A 272 25.58 8.59 7.35
N SER A 273 25.41 7.58 6.51
CA SER A 273 26.21 6.35 6.49
C SER A 273 27.34 6.39 5.45
N SER A 274 27.44 7.46 4.68
CA SER A 274 28.46 7.75 3.65
C SER A 274 29.49 8.70 4.19
#